data_d636d54fb7d1f0eaf1baf0e259bda5d6
#
_entry.id   d636d54fb7d1f0eaf1baf0e259bda5d6
#
_cell.length_a   1.000
_cell.length_b   1.000
_cell.length_c   1.000
_cell.angle_alpha   90.00
_cell.angle_beta   90.00
_cell.angle_gamma   90.00
#
_symmetry.space_group_name_H-M   'P 1'
#
loop_
_entity.id
_entity.type
_entity.pdbx_description
1 polymer ?
#
loop_
_entity_poly.entity_id
_entity_poly.type
_entity_poly.pdbx_seq_one_letter_code
_entity_poly.pdbx_strand_id
1 'polypeptide(L)'
;MDFFQQPLALTSRFTLPSRAVLSPLEGIMDRENFFRAALNLKLIDSWMPPFIGIPKDAPPKKAALRKRFRLFLDSGIPFTVQILGHDPESMAAACRTLFELGVDSVNVNCACPSPTVVSSGSGSALLKQPDLLKTILQTIRTAVPELCLSVKLRSGFKVSAELPEILAAVREGGPHWVIHHFRTASEMYAEIPRAEALRRFQTVRELLPKTAFFANGDIHTPADAEVYCRECGCDGIAVGRGILRDPFLLRAILTGRGPDNDLRSEFLAQLTEGISNRRRHHFQLECVKMAYGEDSDEFRNALRSVQRHKSAPD
;
A
#
# COMPACT_ATOMS: atom_id res chain seq x y z
N MET A 1 13.70 -19.45 10.38
CA MET A 1 12.57 -18.54 10.18
C MET A 1 12.73 -17.99 8.77
N ASP A 2 11.72 -18.12 7.92
CA ASP A 2 11.75 -17.59 6.56
C ASP A 2 12.03 -16.09 6.60
N PHE A 3 12.74 -15.55 5.61
CA PHE A 3 13.11 -14.14 5.50
C PHE A 3 11.90 -13.20 5.69
N PHE A 4 10.77 -13.53 5.07
CA PHE A 4 9.58 -12.70 5.13
C PHE A 4 8.91 -12.67 6.51
N GLN A 5 9.10 -13.71 7.34
CA GLN A 5 8.53 -13.78 8.70
C GLN A 5 9.38 -13.05 9.75
N GLN A 6 10.53 -12.51 9.36
CA GLN A 6 11.38 -11.77 10.29
C GLN A 6 10.83 -10.37 10.52
N PRO A 7 10.67 -9.94 11.77
CA PRO A 7 10.30 -8.56 12.06
C PRO A 7 11.40 -7.59 11.63
N LEU A 8 11.02 -6.36 11.32
CA LEU A 8 11.93 -5.27 10.99
C LEU A 8 11.64 -4.07 11.88
N ALA A 9 12.53 -3.83 12.85
CA ALA A 9 12.50 -2.63 13.67
C ALA A 9 12.95 -1.43 12.83
N LEU A 10 12.06 -0.46 12.61
CA LEU A 10 12.32 0.75 11.83
C LEU A 10 12.67 1.94 12.73
N THR A 11 12.05 2.00 13.91
CA THR A 11 12.37 2.94 15.00
C THR A 11 12.17 2.25 16.34
N SER A 12 12.50 2.92 17.46
CA SER A 12 12.20 2.40 18.80
C SER A 12 10.70 2.23 19.08
N ARG A 13 9.84 2.89 18.30
CA ARG A 13 8.38 2.88 18.47
C ARG A 13 7.64 2.05 17.42
N PHE A 14 8.26 1.79 16.26
CA PHE A 14 7.57 1.12 15.16
C PHE A 14 8.39 -0.04 14.59
N THR A 15 7.81 -1.22 14.68
CA THR A 15 8.34 -2.47 14.12
C THR A 15 7.30 -3.07 13.19
N LEU A 16 7.70 -3.39 11.96
CA LEU A 16 6.90 -4.24 11.08
C LEU A 16 7.03 -5.69 11.53
N PRO A 17 5.92 -6.42 11.74
CA PRO A 17 5.94 -7.82 12.17
C PRO A 17 6.57 -8.74 11.14
N SER A 18 6.52 -8.36 9.88
CA SER A 18 7.05 -9.11 8.75
C SER A 18 7.66 -8.19 7.69
N ARG A 19 8.32 -8.81 6.71
CA ARG A 19 8.94 -8.11 5.57
C ARG A 19 8.09 -8.14 4.30
N ALA A 20 6.80 -8.46 4.42
CA ALA A 20 5.84 -8.43 3.33
C ALA A 20 4.64 -7.58 3.76
N VAL A 21 4.52 -6.38 3.20
CA VAL A 21 3.49 -5.42 3.59
C VAL A 21 2.47 -5.21 2.48
N LEU A 22 1.25 -4.80 2.87
CA LEU A 22 0.23 -4.39 1.95
C LEU A 22 0.45 -2.94 1.52
N SER A 23 0.59 -2.71 0.22
CA SER A 23 0.59 -1.35 -0.36
C SER A 23 -0.80 -0.72 -0.28
N PRO A 24 -0.89 0.60 -0.09
CA PRO A 24 -2.19 1.27 -0.09
C PRO A 24 -2.86 1.15 -1.46
N LEU A 25 -4.12 0.70 -1.46
CA LEU A 25 -4.98 0.57 -2.62
C LEU A 25 -6.34 1.19 -2.32
N GLU A 26 -6.82 2.06 -3.19
CA GLU A 26 -8.18 2.61 -3.11
C GLU A 26 -9.23 1.60 -3.59
N GLY A 27 -10.48 1.82 -3.22
CA GLY A 27 -11.61 1.02 -3.65
C GLY A 27 -12.00 -0.05 -2.65
N ILE A 28 -11.78 -1.33 -2.95
CA ILE A 28 -12.26 -2.43 -2.11
C ILE A 28 -11.57 -2.45 -0.72
N MET A 29 -10.34 -1.99 -0.66
CA MET A 29 -9.54 -1.94 0.57
C MET A 29 -9.93 -0.80 1.50
N ASP A 30 -10.75 0.15 1.04
CA ASP A 30 -11.38 1.17 1.88
C ASP A 30 -12.54 0.62 2.72
N ARG A 31 -12.98 -0.61 2.43
CA ARG A 31 -14.17 -1.19 3.06
C ARG A 31 -13.81 -1.85 4.37
N GLU A 32 -14.56 -1.51 5.39
CA GLU A 32 -14.43 -2.08 6.75
C GLU A 32 -14.44 -3.61 6.74
N ASN A 33 -15.33 -4.22 5.95
CA ASN A 33 -15.45 -5.67 5.86
C ASN A 33 -14.17 -6.34 5.35
N PHE A 34 -13.48 -5.73 4.36
CA PHE A 34 -12.20 -6.27 3.89
C PHE A 34 -11.14 -6.26 5.00
N PHE A 35 -11.04 -5.13 5.72
CA PHE A 35 -10.10 -5.02 6.83
C PHE A 35 -10.40 -6.05 7.93
N ARG A 36 -11.68 -6.17 8.34
CA ARG A 36 -12.10 -7.13 9.36
C ARG A 36 -11.82 -8.58 8.93
N ALA A 37 -12.18 -8.95 7.70
CA ALA A 37 -11.91 -10.27 7.17
C ALA A 37 -10.40 -10.57 7.12
N ALA A 38 -9.60 -9.64 6.59
CA ALA A 38 -8.15 -9.81 6.51
C ALA A 38 -7.49 -9.94 7.89
N LEU A 39 -7.99 -9.20 8.89
CA LEU A 39 -7.51 -9.26 10.27
C LEU A 39 -7.92 -10.58 10.95
N ASN A 40 -9.21 -10.92 10.92
CA ASN A 40 -9.76 -12.12 11.57
C ASN A 40 -9.12 -13.41 11.03
N LEU A 41 -8.90 -13.46 9.71
CA LEU A 41 -8.33 -14.63 9.03
C LEU A 41 -6.79 -14.59 8.95
N LYS A 42 -6.16 -13.60 9.58
CA LYS A 42 -4.69 -13.42 9.61
C LYS A 42 -4.07 -13.45 8.21
N LEU A 43 -4.70 -12.74 7.28
CA LEU A 43 -4.21 -12.60 5.91
C LEU A 43 -3.09 -11.55 5.81
N ILE A 44 -3.06 -10.64 6.77
CA ILE A 44 -2.09 -9.55 6.91
C ILE A 44 -1.70 -9.39 8.37
N ASP A 45 -0.53 -8.85 8.62
CA ASP A 45 0.00 -8.56 9.96
C ASP A 45 0.35 -7.08 10.17
N SER A 46 0.29 -6.30 9.12
CA SER A 46 0.43 -4.85 9.11
C SER A 46 -0.45 -4.24 8.04
N TRP A 47 -0.81 -2.97 8.19
CA TRP A 47 -1.72 -2.31 7.26
C TRP A 47 -1.22 -0.94 6.83
N MET A 48 -1.41 -0.62 5.54
CA MET A 48 -1.29 0.74 5.03
C MET A 48 -2.61 1.10 4.32
N PRO A 49 -3.54 1.76 5.04
CA PRO A 49 -4.82 2.17 4.46
C PRO A 49 -4.63 3.14 3.30
N PRO A 50 -5.63 3.31 2.42
CA PRO A 50 -5.61 4.32 1.38
C PRO A 50 -5.29 5.71 1.93
N PHE A 51 -4.60 6.50 1.12
CA PHE A 51 -4.11 7.80 1.54
C PHE A 51 -5.21 8.79 1.94
N ILE A 52 -4.82 9.76 2.76
CA ILE A 52 -5.62 10.95 3.02
C ILE A 52 -4.97 12.16 2.35
N GLY A 53 -5.78 13.00 1.70
CA GLY A 53 -5.34 14.28 1.17
C GLY A 53 -5.10 15.29 2.29
N ILE A 54 -3.98 16.01 2.20
CA ILE A 54 -3.63 17.11 3.11
C ILE A 54 -3.68 18.40 2.30
N PRO A 55 -4.79 19.16 2.36
CA PRO A 55 -4.88 20.44 1.67
C PRO A 55 -3.90 21.44 2.28
N LYS A 56 -3.37 22.34 1.44
CA LYS A 56 -2.58 23.47 1.87
C LYS A 56 -3.41 24.36 2.82
N ASP A 57 -2.82 24.83 3.89
CA ASP A 57 -3.40 25.73 4.91
C ASP A 57 -4.67 25.20 5.62
N ALA A 58 -5.06 23.94 5.34
CA ALA A 58 -6.26 23.33 5.92
C ALA A 58 -6.04 21.84 6.27
N PRO A 59 -5.08 21.50 7.15
CA PRO A 59 -4.85 20.12 7.53
C PRO A 59 -6.09 19.53 8.22
N PRO A 60 -6.36 18.22 8.06
CA PRO A 60 -7.53 17.56 8.63
C PRO A 60 -7.57 17.71 10.15
N LYS A 61 -8.78 17.99 10.69
CA LYS A 61 -9.01 18.12 12.14
C LYS A 61 -8.83 16.77 12.85
N LYS A 62 -8.32 16.79 14.08
CA LYS A 62 -8.09 15.63 14.94
C LYS A 62 -9.29 14.68 15.02
N ALA A 63 -10.51 15.21 15.20
CA ALA A 63 -11.73 14.41 15.27
C ALA A 63 -12.03 13.67 13.97
N ALA A 64 -11.77 14.28 12.80
CA ALA A 64 -11.96 13.65 11.51
C ALA A 64 -10.95 12.51 11.29
N LEU A 65 -9.68 12.74 11.64
CA LEU A 65 -8.63 11.71 11.58
C LEU A 65 -8.93 10.53 12.50
N ARG A 66 -9.34 10.80 13.76
CA ARG A 66 -9.73 9.75 14.71
C ARG A 66 -10.90 8.92 14.19
N LYS A 67 -11.92 9.58 13.62
CA LYS A 67 -13.07 8.88 13.03
C LYS A 67 -12.64 7.98 11.86
N ARG A 68 -11.79 8.48 10.96
CA ARG A 68 -11.32 7.73 9.78
C ARG A 68 -10.48 6.52 10.16
N PHE A 69 -9.58 6.67 11.13
CA PHE A 69 -8.63 5.60 11.50
C PHE A 69 -9.04 4.81 12.75
N ARG A 70 -10.28 4.98 13.25
CA ARG A 70 -10.74 4.33 14.48
C ARG A 70 -10.49 2.82 14.47
N LEU A 71 -10.87 2.13 13.39
CA LEU A 71 -10.69 0.69 13.27
C LEU A 71 -9.23 0.25 13.39
N PHE A 72 -8.32 1.02 12.82
CA PHE A 72 -6.89 0.73 12.88
C PHE A 72 -6.32 1.02 14.25
N LEU A 73 -6.71 2.16 14.84
CA LEU A 73 -6.31 2.54 16.21
C LEU A 73 -6.79 1.53 17.25
N ASP A 74 -7.97 0.97 17.06
CA ASP A 74 -8.58 0.02 18.00
C ASP A 74 -8.14 -1.44 17.73
N SER A 75 -7.52 -1.74 16.59
CA SER A 75 -7.18 -3.11 16.17
C SER A 75 -5.96 -3.72 16.85
N GLY A 76 -5.05 -2.87 17.35
CA GLY A 76 -3.78 -3.30 17.94
C GLY A 76 -2.73 -3.82 16.96
N ILE A 77 -3.02 -3.85 15.63
CA ILE A 77 -2.02 -4.20 14.62
C ILE A 77 -1.22 -2.96 14.19
N PRO A 78 0.07 -3.10 13.85
CA PRO A 78 0.85 -2.01 13.29
C PRO A 78 0.25 -1.50 11.98
N PHE A 79 0.09 -0.19 11.87
CA PHE A 79 -0.37 0.41 10.62
C PHE A 79 0.37 1.70 10.32
N THR A 80 0.46 2.03 9.03
CA THR A 80 1.11 3.23 8.53
C THR A 80 0.10 4.09 7.80
N VAL A 81 -0.12 5.32 8.25
CA VAL A 81 -1.02 6.26 7.56
C VAL A 81 -0.32 6.87 6.36
N GLN A 82 -0.86 6.69 5.17
CA GLN A 82 -0.34 7.37 3.99
C GLN A 82 -1.01 8.74 3.82
N ILE A 83 -0.19 9.77 3.64
CA ILE A 83 -0.60 11.15 3.38
C ILE A 83 -0.23 11.58 1.97
N LEU A 84 -1.09 12.40 1.36
CA LEU A 84 -0.93 12.96 0.03
C LEU A 84 -1.05 14.49 0.11
N GLY A 85 -0.02 15.20 -0.30
CA GLY A 85 0.02 16.66 -0.26
C GLY A 85 1.31 17.17 -0.90
N HIS A 86 1.48 18.48 -0.93
CA HIS A 86 2.68 19.14 -1.47
C HIS A 86 3.15 20.33 -0.60
N ASP A 87 2.40 20.68 0.45
CA ASP A 87 2.77 21.78 1.35
C ASP A 87 3.46 21.25 2.62
N PRO A 88 4.74 21.57 2.86
CA PRO A 88 5.52 20.98 3.95
C PRO A 88 4.90 21.22 5.33
N GLU A 89 4.43 22.45 5.62
CA GLU A 89 3.91 22.81 6.91
C GLU A 89 2.57 22.15 7.22
N SER A 90 1.65 22.12 6.26
CA SER A 90 0.37 21.42 6.40
C SER A 90 0.55 19.93 6.59
N MET A 91 1.50 19.32 5.86
CA MET A 91 1.82 17.89 6.01
C MET A 91 2.45 17.60 7.38
N ALA A 92 3.34 18.46 7.87
CA ALA A 92 3.93 18.31 9.19
C ALA A 92 2.87 18.49 10.30
N ALA A 93 1.95 19.47 10.16
CA ALA A 93 0.84 19.65 11.10
C ALA A 93 -0.09 18.43 11.16
N ALA A 94 -0.39 17.83 10.01
CA ALA A 94 -1.17 16.58 9.96
C ALA A 94 -0.42 15.42 10.63
N CYS A 95 0.89 15.31 10.45
CA CYS A 95 1.72 14.30 11.12
C CYS A 95 1.73 14.47 12.64
N ARG A 96 1.83 15.71 13.16
CA ARG A 96 1.70 15.98 14.61
C ARG A 96 0.36 15.49 15.15
N THR A 97 -0.73 15.81 14.44
CA THR A 97 -2.08 15.40 14.86
C THR A 97 -2.25 13.87 14.83
N LEU A 98 -1.69 13.19 13.80
CA LEU A 98 -1.70 11.73 13.73
C LEU A 98 -0.90 11.10 14.86
N PHE A 99 0.29 11.62 15.16
CA PHE A 99 1.13 11.14 16.26
C PHE A 99 0.45 11.31 17.63
N GLU A 100 -0.21 12.44 17.88
CA GLU A 100 -1.05 12.65 19.06
C GLU A 100 -2.25 11.71 19.18
N LEU A 101 -2.68 11.09 18.09
CA LEU A 101 -3.71 10.05 18.05
C LEU A 101 -3.16 8.64 18.29
N GLY A 102 -1.84 8.48 18.40
CA GLY A 102 -1.19 7.19 18.58
C GLY A 102 -0.77 6.52 17.27
N VAL A 103 -0.66 7.27 16.18
CA VAL A 103 -0.11 6.77 14.90
C VAL A 103 1.41 6.89 14.94
N ASP A 104 2.11 5.77 15.03
CA ASP A 104 3.58 5.73 15.11
C ASP A 104 4.27 5.72 13.74
N SER A 105 3.55 5.55 12.64
CA SER A 105 4.13 5.50 11.29
C SER A 105 3.30 6.25 10.24
N VAL A 106 3.99 7.06 9.44
CA VAL A 106 3.40 7.83 8.32
C VAL A 106 4.21 7.60 7.05
N ASN A 107 3.50 7.54 5.92
CA ASN A 107 4.09 7.41 4.59
C ASN A 107 3.69 8.60 3.71
N VAL A 108 4.67 9.23 3.05
CA VAL A 108 4.41 10.27 2.04
C VAL A 108 4.19 9.63 0.68
N ASN A 109 3.06 9.93 0.04
CA ASN A 109 2.75 9.42 -1.29
C ASN A 109 3.43 10.28 -2.38
N CYS A 110 4.44 9.74 -3.04
CA CYS A 110 5.09 10.28 -4.23
C CYS A 110 4.95 9.35 -5.44
N ALA A 111 3.93 8.50 -5.44
CA ALA A 111 3.78 7.44 -6.46
C ALA A 111 2.48 7.51 -7.25
N CYS A 112 1.44 8.17 -6.75
CA CYS A 112 0.14 8.23 -7.42
C CYS A 112 0.24 9.02 -8.73
N PRO A 113 -0.01 8.37 -9.90
CA PRO A 113 0.08 9.02 -11.21
C PRO A 113 -1.26 9.56 -11.70
N SER A 114 -2.32 9.51 -10.89
CA SER A 114 -3.65 9.99 -11.27
C SER A 114 -3.60 11.44 -11.73
N PRO A 115 -4.20 11.82 -12.88
CA PRO A 115 -4.20 13.18 -13.38
C PRO A 115 -4.68 14.21 -12.35
N THR A 116 -5.74 13.88 -11.60
CA THR A 116 -6.28 14.75 -10.53
C THR A 116 -5.26 14.99 -9.43
N VAL A 117 -4.51 13.98 -9.02
CA VAL A 117 -3.47 14.10 -8.01
C VAL A 117 -2.27 14.87 -8.53
N VAL A 118 -1.83 14.56 -9.75
CA VAL A 118 -0.68 15.25 -10.39
C VAL A 118 -0.97 16.73 -10.64
N SER A 119 -2.19 17.08 -11.07
CA SER A 119 -2.59 18.48 -11.29
C SER A 119 -2.62 19.31 -10.01
N SER A 120 -2.83 18.68 -8.84
CA SER A 120 -2.72 19.35 -7.54
C SER A 120 -1.28 19.54 -7.04
N GLY A 121 -0.27 19.13 -7.79
CA GLY A 121 1.15 19.18 -7.37
C GLY A 121 1.55 18.06 -6.41
N SER A 122 0.67 17.09 -6.15
CA SER A 122 0.89 16.01 -5.16
C SER A 122 1.19 14.67 -5.83
N GLY A 123 1.45 13.63 -5.03
CA GLY A 123 1.74 12.29 -5.54
C GLY A 123 2.99 12.26 -6.41
N SER A 124 2.91 11.67 -7.60
CA SER A 124 4.06 11.59 -8.49
C SER A 124 4.53 12.93 -9.05
N ALA A 125 3.75 14.02 -8.93
CA ALA A 125 4.20 15.35 -9.27
C ALA A 125 5.42 15.81 -8.44
N LEU A 126 5.55 15.32 -7.20
CA LEU A 126 6.70 15.59 -6.33
C LEU A 126 8.02 15.03 -6.90
N LEU A 127 7.97 14.00 -7.73
CA LEU A 127 9.17 13.46 -8.40
C LEU A 127 9.81 14.44 -9.38
N LYS A 128 9.07 15.45 -9.83
CA LYS A 128 9.59 16.56 -10.66
C LYS A 128 10.23 17.68 -9.84
N GLN A 129 10.13 17.60 -8.52
CA GLN A 129 10.56 18.63 -7.57
C GLN A 129 11.31 17.99 -6.39
N PRO A 130 12.51 17.39 -6.64
CA PRO A 130 13.27 16.69 -5.60
C PRO A 130 13.56 17.55 -4.36
N ASP A 131 13.86 18.85 -4.55
CA ASP A 131 14.09 19.77 -3.42
C ASP A 131 12.85 19.99 -2.56
N LEU A 132 11.65 20.07 -3.17
CA LEU A 132 10.41 20.15 -2.41
C LEU A 132 10.14 18.84 -1.64
N LEU A 133 10.38 17.69 -2.27
CA LEU A 133 10.27 16.39 -1.61
C LEU A 133 11.20 16.31 -0.40
N LYS A 134 12.47 16.70 -0.55
CA LYS A 134 13.43 16.79 0.55
C LYS A 134 12.90 17.68 1.68
N THR A 135 12.43 18.89 1.34
CA THR A 135 11.89 19.85 2.30
C THR A 135 10.70 19.27 3.07
N ILE A 136 9.75 18.63 2.39
CA ILE A 136 8.62 17.95 3.02
C ILE A 136 9.10 16.93 4.06
N LEU A 137 10.01 16.05 3.68
CA LEU A 137 10.51 15.00 4.57
C LEU A 137 11.23 15.59 5.78
N GLN A 138 12.09 16.58 5.58
CA GLN A 138 12.83 17.25 6.65
C GLN A 138 11.89 18.01 7.60
N THR A 139 10.89 18.73 7.08
CA THR A 139 9.91 19.45 7.88
C THR A 139 9.10 18.49 8.77
N ILE A 140 8.66 17.35 8.22
CA ILE A 140 7.95 16.33 9.01
C ILE A 140 8.86 15.75 10.09
N ARG A 141 10.10 15.40 9.76
CA ARG A 141 11.05 14.85 10.74
C ARG A 141 11.40 15.80 11.86
N THR A 142 11.55 17.10 11.55
CA THR A 142 11.77 18.15 12.56
C THR A 142 10.55 18.33 13.44
N ALA A 143 9.35 18.27 12.85
CA ALA A 143 8.11 18.48 13.58
C ALA A 143 7.71 17.32 14.51
N VAL A 144 8.07 16.07 14.16
CA VAL A 144 7.74 14.85 14.92
C VAL A 144 8.91 13.85 14.82
N PRO A 145 10.00 14.06 15.58
CA PRO A 145 11.24 13.26 15.48
C PRO A 145 11.05 11.76 15.74
N GLU A 146 10.09 11.40 16.63
CA GLU A 146 9.83 10.01 17.00
C GLU A 146 8.97 9.24 15.97
N LEU A 147 8.35 9.95 15.04
CA LEU A 147 7.48 9.34 14.03
C LEU A 147 8.30 8.50 13.04
N CYS A 148 7.90 7.26 12.81
CA CYS A 148 8.45 6.45 11.73
C CYS A 148 8.00 7.02 10.39
N LEU A 149 8.88 7.78 9.72
CA LEU A 149 8.59 8.39 8.43
C LEU A 149 9.05 7.49 7.28
N SER A 150 8.21 7.35 6.28
CA SER A 150 8.53 6.66 5.03
C SER A 150 8.04 7.44 3.80
N VAL A 151 8.51 7.03 2.64
CA VAL A 151 8.04 7.55 1.36
C VAL A 151 7.74 6.41 0.39
N LYS A 152 6.64 6.52 -0.35
CA LYS A 152 6.35 5.63 -1.47
C LYS A 152 6.56 6.39 -2.78
N LEU A 153 7.46 5.86 -3.63
CA LEU A 153 7.87 6.55 -4.85
C LEU A 153 7.92 5.63 -6.07
N ARG A 154 8.13 6.23 -7.24
CA ARG A 154 8.36 5.55 -8.52
C ARG A 154 9.77 5.86 -9.04
N SER A 155 10.18 5.17 -10.09
CA SER A 155 11.51 5.31 -10.72
C SER A 155 11.71 6.61 -11.50
N GLY A 156 10.90 7.61 -11.27
CA GLY A 156 10.91 8.89 -11.94
C GLY A 156 9.50 9.31 -12.36
N PHE A 157 9.36 10.53 -12.84
CA PHE A 157 8.11 11.02 -13.41
C PHE A 157 7.98 10.62 -14.88
N LYS A 158 8.92 11.04 -15.73
CA LYS A 158 8.94 10.71 -17.18
C LYS A 158 9.81 9.51 -17.49
N VAL A 159 11.05 9.53 -17.03
CA VAL A 159 12.07 8.54 -17.36
C VAL A 159 12.83 8.08 -16.12
N SER A 160 13.34 6.85 -16.14
CA SER A 160 14.08 6.29 -15.00
C SER A 160 15.45 6.94 -14.77
N ALA A 161 15.96 7.71 -15.72
CA ALA A 161 17.18 8.51 -15.54
C ALA A 161 17.02 9.61 -14.46
N GLU A 162 15.80 9.97 -14.08
CA GLU A 162 15.51 10.91 -12.98
C GLU A 162 15.72 10.27 -11.58
N LEU A 163 15.79 8.95 -11.49
CA LEU A 163 15.81 8.22 -10.23
C LEU A 163 16.98 8.60 -9.31
N PRO A 164 18.23 8.76 -9.76
CA PRO A 164 19.35 9.13 -8.89
C PRO A 164 19.15 10.46 -8.16
N GLU A 165 18.63 11.47 -8.84
CA GLU A 165 18.37 12.79 -8.25
C GLU A 165 17.26 12.71 -7.19
N ILE A 166 16.17 11.99 -7.50
CA ILE A 166 15.07 11.74 -6.57
C ILE A 166 15.59 11.02 -5.30
N LEU A 167 16.41 9.98 -5.48
CA LEU A 167 16.97 9.23 -4.35
C LEU A 167 17.97 10.04 -3.52
N ALA A 168 18.72 10.97 -4.13
CA ALA A 168 19.55 11.91 -3.40
C ALA A 168 18.71 12.81 -2.47
N ALA A 169 17.62 13.38 -2.98
CA ALA A 169 16.68 14.17 -2.18
C ALA A 169 16.01 13.34 -1.06
N VAL A 170 15.63 12.09 -1.35
CA VAL A 170 15.08 11.16 -0.35
C VAL A 170 16.12 10.87 0.74
N ARG A 171 17.37 10.58 0.37
CA ARG A 171 18.46 10.35 1.34
C ARG A 171 18.66 11.56 2.25
N GLU A 172 18.68 12.76 1.72
CA GLU A 172 18.82 13.99 2.49
C GLU A 172 17.58 14.29 3.34
N GLY A 173 16.39 13.92 2.88
CA GLY A 173 15.13 13.96 3.62
C GLY A 173 15.08 12.98 4.79
N GLY A 174 15.88 11.91 4.73
CA GLY A 174 16.15 10.96 5.81
C GLY A 174 14.94 10.15 6.29
N PRO A 175 14.09 9.58 5.45
CA PRO A 175 13.04 8.66 5.90
C PRO A 175 13.66 7.38 6.46
N HIS A 176 12.94 6.70 7.36
CA HIS A 176 13.39 5.44 7.95
C HIS A 176 13.30 4.28 6.95
N TRP A 177 12.31 4.31 6.07
CA TRP A 177 12.13 3.31 5.02
C TRP A 177 11.47 3.88 3.77
N VAL A 178 11.65 3.17 2.66
CA VAL A 178 11.05 3.52 1.36
C VAL A 178 10.32 2.34 0.76
N ILE A 179 9.22 2.62 0.06
CA ILE A 179 8.56 1.66 -0.83
C ILE A 179 8.78 2.18 -2.25
N HIS A 180 9.45 1.40 -3.08
CA HIS A 180 9.79 1.81 -4.43
C HIS A 180 9.07 0.94 -5.46
N HIS A 181 8.23 1.59 -6.30
CA HIS A 181 7.63 0.97 -7.46
C HIS A 181 8.56 1.17 -8.67
N PHE A 182 8.97 0.09 -9.31
CA PHE A 182 9.98 0.15 -10.38
C PHE A 182 9.56 0.92 -11.63
N ARG A 183 8.27 1.16 -11.88
CA ARG A 183 7.79 1.99 -13.01
C ARG A 183 7.94 3.47 -12.71
N THR A 184 8.17 4.27 -13.77
CA THR A 184 7.98 5.73 -13.71
C THR A 184 6.49 6.08 -13.62
N ALA A 185 6.16 7.35 -13.37
CA ALA A 185 4.77 7.78 -13.39
C ALA A 185 4.17 7.68 -14.81
N SER A 186 4.94 8.04 -15.84
CA SER A 186 4.51 7.99 -17.24
C SER A 186 4.31 6.57 -17.77
N GLU A 187 5.05 5.59 -17.27
CA GLU A 187 4.88 4.19 -17.65
C GLU A 187 3.59 3.58 -17.10
N MET A 188 2.94 4.22 -16.12
CA MET A 188 1.66 3.78 -15.55
C MET A 188 1.66 2.30 -15.15
N TYR A 189 1.11 1.44 -16.03
CA TYR A 189 1.00 0.00 -15.88
C TYR A 189 1.57 -0.78 -17.08
N ALA A 190 2.37 -0.11 -17.92
CA ALA A 190 3.03 -0.75 -19.06
C ALA A 190 3.89 -1.93 -18.60
N GLU A 191 4.04 -2.92 -19.45
CA GLU A 191 4.98 -4.00 -19.21
C GLU A 191 6.41 -3.48 -19.26
N ILE A 192 7.19 -3.82 -18.24
CA ILE A 192 8.60 -3.48 -18.13
C ILE A 192 9.39 -4.79 -18.05
N PRO A 193 10.43 -4.95 -18.87
CA PRO A 193 11.27 -6.15 -18.80
C PRO A 193 11.80 -6.34 -17.36
N ARG A 194 11.77 -7.59 -16.88
CA ARG A 194 12.20 -7.93 -15.53
C ARG A 194 13.61 -7.44 -15.21
N ALA A 195 14.54 -7.58 -16.15
CA ALA A 195 15.91 -7.11 -16.00
C ALA A 195 15.98 -5.60 -15.76
N GLU A 196 15.09 -4.83 -16.38
CA GLU A 196 15.01 -3.39 -16.15
C GLU A 196 14.44 -3.07 -14.77
N ALA A 197 13.37 -3.76 -14.34
CA ALA A 197 12.82 -3.61 -13.01
C ALA A 197 13.88 -3.90 -11.93
N LEU A 198 14.64 -4.97 -12.08
CA LEU A 198 15.72 -5.35 -11.17
C LEU A 198 16.83 -4.30 -11.12
N ARG A 199 17.27 -3.79 -12.26
CA ARG A 199 18.28 -2.70 -12.31
C ARG A 199 17.81 -1.46 -11.54
N ARG A 200 16.55 -1.06 -11.70
CA ARG A 200 15.98 0.08 -10.98
C ARG A 200 15.94 -0.16 -9.46
N PHE A 201 15.63 -1.36 -9.02
CA PHE A 201 15.70 -1.72 -7.60
C PHE A 201 17.15 -1.74 -7.07
N GLN A 202 18.10 -2.26 -7.86
CA GLN A 202 19.52 -2.23 -7.50
C GLN A 202 20.02 -0.80 -7.32
N THR A 203 19.62 0.14 -8.22
CA THR A 203 19.92 1.57 -8.06
C THR A 203 19.41 2.14 -6.74
N VAL A 204 18.20 1.72 -6.30
CA VAL A 204 17.68 2.14 -4.98
C VAL A 204 18.57 1.65 -3.86
N ARG A 205 18.97 0.36 -3.87
CA ARG A 205 19.85 -0.21 -2.85
C ARG A 205 21.22 0.47 -2.81
N GLU A 206 21.80 0.75 -3.97
CA GLU A 206 23.10 1.40 -4.08
C GLU A 206 23.08 2.83 -3.52
N LEU A 207 22.05 3.61 -3.83
CA LEU A 207 21.96 5.02 -3.44
C LEU A 207 21.34 5.24 -2.04
N LEU A 208 20.62 4.23 -1.51
CA LEU A 208 20.04 4.24 -0.17
C LEU A 208 20.51 3.04 0.68
N PRO A 209 21.83 2.86 0.88
CA PRO A 209 22.36 1.63 1.52
C PRO A 209 21.95 1.46 2.99
N LYS A 210 21.59 2.56 3.66
CA LYS A 210 21.23 2.57 5.10
C LYS A 210 19.72 2.74 5.35
N THR A 211 18.93 2.96 4.31
CA THR A 211 17.47 3.11 4.43
C THR A 211 16.81 1.78 4.13
N ALA A 212 15.90 1.33 4.98
CA ALA A 212 15.14 0.12 4.70
C ALA A 212 14.34 0.29 3.39
N PHE A 213 14.43 -0.70 2.50
CA PHE A 213 13.89 -0.63 1.15
C PHE A 213 12.95 -1.80 0.87
N PHE A 214 11.73 -1.48 0.46
CA PHE A 214 10.69 -2.44 0.08
C PHE A 214 10.40 -2.34 -1.42
N ALA A 215 10.60 -3.45 -2.14
CA ALA A 215 10.31 -3.53 -3.57
C ALA A 215 8.79 -3.62 -3.81
N ASN A 216 8.30 -2.89 -4.81
CA ASN A 216 6.88 -2.85 -5.18
C ASN A 216 6.69 -2.91 -6.70
N GLY A 217 5.67 -3.59 -7.15
CA GLY A 217 5.28 -3.75 -8.55
C GLY A 217 5.30 -5.22 -8.98
N ASP A 218 4.25 -5.64 -9.68
CA ASP A 218 4.08 -6.94 -10.32
C ASP A 218 4.45 -8.17 -9.45
N ILE A 219 4.16 -8.09 -8.16
CA ILE A 219 4.22 -9.22 -7.24
C ILE A 219 2.85 -9.90 -7.28
N HIS A 220 2.78 -11.05 -7.93
CA HIS A 220 1.56 -11.84 -8.12
C HIS A 220 1.64 -13.23 -7.51
N THR A 221 2.85 -13.68 -7.20
CA THR A 221 3.14 -14.99 -6.61
C THR A 221 4.19 -14.88 -5.50
N PRO A 222 4.30 -15.84 -4.58
CA PRO A 222 5.42 -15.91 -3.64
C PRO A 222 6.79 -15.93 -4.33
N ALA A 223 6.91 -16.60 -5.49
CA ALA A 223 8.15 -16.66 -6.24
C ALA A 223 8.61 -15.27 -6.75
N ASP A 224 7.68 -14.38 -7.13
CA ASP A 224 8.04 -13.00 -7.51
C ASP A 224 8.68 -12.26 -6.34
N ALA A 225 8.11 -12.42 -5.13
CA ALA A 225 8.63 -11.80 -3.92
C ALA A 225 10.05 -12.30 -3.58
N GLU A 226 10.27 -13.61 -3.66
CA GLU A 226 11.58 -14.23 -3.42
C GLU A 226 12.65 -13.72 -4.39
N VAL A 227 12.30 -13.61 -5.67
CA VAL A 227 13.24 -13.11 -6.68
C VAL A 227 13.67 -11.68 -6.39
N TYR A 228 12.74 -10.79 -6.05
CA TYR A 228 13.09 -9.41 -5.75
C TYR A 228 14.00 -9.30 -4.53
N CYS A 229 13.73 -10.06 -3.46
CA CYS A 229 14.60 -10.05 -2.29
C CYS A 229 15.99 -10.59 -2.57
N ARG A 230 16.09 -11.69 -3.32
CA ARG A 230 17.37 -12.33 -3.66
C ARG A 230 18.22 -11.48 -4.62
N GLU A 231 17.60 -10.87 -5.64
CA GLU A 231 18.34 -10.22 -6.73
C GLU A 231 18.56 -8.71 -6.53
N CYS A 232 17.77 -8.06 -5.68
CA CYS A 232 17.86 -6.60 -5.46
C CYS A 232 18.34 -6.24 -4.06
N GLY A 233 18.46 -7.21 -3.15
CA GLY A 233 18.85 -6.96 -1.75
C GLY A 233 17.85 -6.05 -1.02
N CYS A 234 16.55 -6.09 -1.37
CA CYS A 234 15.54 -5.34 -0.65
C CYS A 234 15.30 -5.93 0.75
N ASP A 235 14.89 -5.10 1.70
CA ASP A 235 14.60 -5.50 3.08
C ASP A 235 13.22 -6.13 3.22
N GLY A 236 12.39 -6.02 2.20
CA GLY A 236 11.06 -6.57 2.14
C GLY A 236 10.35 -6.24 0.82
N ILE A 237 9.09 -6.63 0.73
CA ILE A 237 8.24 -6.36 -0.43
C ILE A 237 6.94 -5.69 -0.02
N ALA A 238 6.37 -4.91 -0.94
CA ALA A 238 5.07 -4.30 -0.77
C ALA A 238 4.13 -4.76 -1.88
N VAL A 239 3.12 -5.57 -1.53
CA VAL A 239 2.15 -6.11 -2.49
C VAL A 239 1.07 -5.09 -2.76
N GLY A 240 0.84 -4.78 -4.03
CA GLY A 240 -0.25 -3.93 -4.49
C GLY A 240 -1.37 -4.77 -5.13
N ARG A 241 -1.58 -4.58 -6.42
CA ARG A 241 -2.67 -5.20 -7.21
C ARG A 241 -2.71 -6.74 -7.17
N GLY A 242 -1.63 -7.40 -6.76
CA GLY A 242 -1.64 -8.85 -6.54
C GLY A 242 -2.73 -9.29 -5.56
N ILE A 243 -3.00 -8.49 -4.52
CA ILE A 243 -4.08 -8.74 -3.54
C ILE A 243 -5.49 -8.69 -4.17
N LEU A 244 -5.70 -7.93 -5.24
CA LEU A 244 -6.99 -7.88 -5.94
C LEU A 244 -7.25 -9.15 -6.76
N ARG A 245 -6.18 -9.87 -7.12
CA ARG A 245 -6.26 -11.16 -7.83
C ARG A 245 -6.29 -12.33 -6.84
N ASP A 246 -5.48 -12.23 -5.78
CA ASP A 246 -5.43 -13.23 -4.71
C ASP A 246 -5.29 -12.53 -3.34
N PRO A 247 -6.38 -12.37 -2.57
CA PRO A 247 -6.34 -11.74 -1.25
C PRO A 247 -5.52 -12.53 -0.23
N PHE A 248 -5.18 -13.78 -0.53
CA PHE A 248 -4.36 -14.65 0.32
C PHE A 248 -2.86 -14.58 -0.02
N LEU A 249 -2.47 -13.79 -1.01
CA LEU A 249 -1.09 -13.72 -1.49
C LEU A 249 -0.09 -13.38 -0.39
N LEU A 250 -0.38 -12.37 0.45
CA LEU A 250 0.52 -12.03 1.57
C LEU A 250 0.66 -13.18 2.57
N ARG A 251 -0.45 -13.84 2.93
CA ARG A 251 -0.40 -15.02 3.77
C ARG A 251 0.41 -16.15 3.12
N ALA A 252 0.25 -16.37 1.81
CA ALA A 252 1.02 -17.37 1.09
C ALA A 252 2.53 -17.05 1.08
N ILE A 253 2.91 -15.77 0.89
CA ILE A 253 4.31 -15.32 0.99
C ILE A 253 4.85 -15.54 2.41
N LEU A 254 4.07 -15.20 3.43
CA LEU A 254 4.50 -15.30 4.83
C LEU A 254 4.58 -16.75 5.33
N THR A 255 3.65 -17.62 4.92
CA THR A 255 3.51 -18.95 5.52
C THR A 255 3.90 -20.10 4.60
N GLY A 256 4.13 -19.83 3.32
CA GLY A 256 4.31 -20.85 2.28
C GLY A 256 3.03 -21.65 1.97
N ARG A 257 1.87 -21.23 2.52
CA ARG A 257 0.60 -21.96 2.38
C ARG A 257 -0.47 -21.09 1.71
N GLY A 258 -0.99 -21.58 0.60
CA GLY A 258 -2.18 -21.00 -0.03
C GLY A 258 -3.45 -21.23 0.79
N PRO A 259 -4.58 -20.63 0.40
CA PRO A 259 -5.87 -20.87 1.04
C PRO A 259 -6.44 -22.24 0.64
N ASP A 260 -7.11 -22.91 1.58
CA ASP A 260 -8.05 -23.98 1.30
C ASP A 260 -9.46 -23.43 1.00
N ASN A 261 -10.40 -24.31 0.69
CA ASN A 261 -11.77 -23.91 0.35
C ASN A 261 -12.53 -23.35 1.56
N ASP A 262 -12.23 -23.81 2.76
CA ASP A 262 -12.88 -23.33 3.98
C ASP A 262 -12.47 -21.88 4.25
N LEU A 263 -11.18 -21.56 4.15
CA LEU A 263 -10.69 -20.21 4.32
C LEU A 263 -11.25 -19.24 3.26
N ARG A 264 -11.38 -19.71 1.99
CA ARG A 264 -12.00 -18.91 0.92
C ARG A 264 -13.46 -18.61 1.19
N SER A 265 -14.20 -19.63 1.63
CA SER A 265 -15.63 -19.52 1.97
C SER A 265 -15.85 -18.58 3.14
N GLU A 266 -15.03 -18.68 4.18
CA GLU A 266 -15.10 -17.81 5.36
C GLU A 266 -14.76 -16.36 5.01
N PHE A 267 -13.71 -16.13 4.19
CA PHE A 267 -13.37 -14.80 3.71
C PHE A 267 -14.53 -14.17 2.93
N LEU A 268 -15.16 -14.92 2.03
CA LEU A 268 -16.32 -14.45 1.26
C LEU A 268 -17.50 -14.12 2.17
N ALA A 269 -17.79 -14.93 3.16
CA ALA A 269 -18.87 -14.70 4.13
C ALA A 269 -18.65 -13.37 4.88
N GLN A 270 -17.44 -13.13 5.39
CA GLN A 270 -17.09 -11.90 6.11
C GLN A 270 -17.11 -10.67 5.18
N LEU A 271 -16.68 -10.78 3.93
CA LEU A 271 -16.75 -9.67 2.97
C LEU A 271 -18.19 -9.22 2.67
N THR A 272 -19.13 -10.16 2.67
CA THR A 272 -20.52 -9.91 2.29
C THR A 272 -21.44 -9.64 3.47
N GLU A 273 -20.92 -9.68 4.69
CA GLU A 273 -21.67 -9.41 5.91
C GLU A 273 -22.32 -8.03 5.90
N GLY A 274 -23.62 -7.96 6.23
CA GLY A 274 -24.38 -6.71 6.36
C GLY A 274 -24.67 -5.96 5.04
N ILE A 275 -24.36 -6.54 3.88
CA ILE A 275 -24.62 -5.89 2.59
C ILE A 275 -26.08 -6.09 2.18
N SER A 276 -26.81 -4.98 1.97
CA SER A 276 -28.22 -5.00 1.57
C SER A 276 -28.46 -5.58 0.17
N ASN A 277 -29.62 -6.24 -0.03
CA ASN A 277 -29.96 -6.99 -1.25
C ASN A 277 -29.85 -6.18 -2.57
N ARG A 278 -30.12 -4.87 -2.58
CA ARG A 278 -30.13 -4.04 -3.79
C ARG A 278 -28.75 -3.79 -4.43
N ARG A 279 -27.67 -3.80 -3.62
CA ARG A 279 -26.28 -3.68 -4.09
C ARG A 279 -25.53 -5.00 -4.10
N ARG A 280 -26.19 -6.06 -3.62
CA ARG A 280 -25.58 -7.34 -3.29
C ARG A 280 -25.01 -8.08 -4.51
N HIS A 281 -25.74 -8.11 -5.63
CA HIS A 281 -25.36 -8.94 -6.76
C HIS A 281 -24.05 -8.53 -7.43
N HIS A 282 -23.85 -7.25 -7.69
CA HIS A 282 -22.61 -6.79 -8.32
C HIS A 282 -21.40 -6.91 -7.37
N PHE A 283 -21.61 -6.57 -6.11
CA PHE A 283 -20.58 -6.67 -5.09
C PHE A 283 -20.25 -8.14 -4.76
N GLN A 284 -21.24 -9.03 -4.77
CA GLN A 284 -21.00 -10.45 -4.59
C GLN A 284 -20.15 -11.05 -5.72
N LEU A 285 -20.37 -10.65 -6.97
CA LEU A 285 -19.53 -11.09 -8.08
C LEU A 285 -18.06 -10.69 -7.87
N GLU A 286 -17.82 -9.42 -7.49
CA GLU A 286 -16.46 -8.94 -7.20
C GLU A 286 -15.82 -9.71 -6.02
N CYS A 287 -16.60 -9.98 -4.97
CA CYS A 287 -16.12 -10.75 -3.82
C CYS A 287 -15.83 -12.22 -4.18
N VAL A 288 -16.69 -12.87 -4.98
CA VAL A 288 -16.47 -14.25 -5.43
C VAL A 288 -15.26 -14.31 -6.36
N LYS A 289 -15.15 -13.37 -7.30
CA LYS A 289 -13.97 -13.24 -8.17
C LYS A 289 -12.69 -13.06 -7.35
N MET A 290 -12.73 -12.24 -6.31
CA MET A 290 -11.59 -12.03 -5.42
C MET A 290 -11.25 -13.29 -4.61
N ALA A 291 -12.24 -13.99 -4.08
CA ALA A 291 -12.01 -15.16 -3.22
C ALA A 291 -11.55 -16.40 -3.98
N TYR A 292 -12.07 -16.61 -5.18
CA TYR A 292 -11.88 -17.85 -5.94
C TYR A 292 -11.16 -17.68 -7.28
N GLY A 293 -11.08 -16.45 -7.79
CA GLY A 293 -10.54 -16.15 -9.12
C GLY A 293 -11.61 -16.11 -10.22
N GLU A 294 -11.29 -15.40 -11.30
CA GLU A 294 -12.20 -15.21 -12.45
C GLU A 294 -12.51 -16.49 -13.22
N ASP A 295 -11.55 -17.41 -13.25
CA ASP A 295 -11.66 -18.69 -13.99
C ASP A 295 -12.26 -19.83 -13.15
N SER A 296 -12.73 -19.54 -11.91
CA SER A 296 -13.28 -20.55 -11.02
C SER A 296 -14.71 -20.95 -11.38
N ASP A 297 -15.14 -22.16 -11.00
CA ASP A 297 -16.52 -22.61 -11.14
C ASP A 297 -17.46 -21.78 -10.27
N GLU A 298 -17.01 -21.38 -9.09
CA GLU A 298 -17.73 -20.54 -8.17
C GLU A 298 -18.06 -19.18 -8.79
N PHE A 299 -17.10 -18.55 -9.48
CA PHE A 299 -17.37 -17.27 -10.18
C PHE A 299 -18.31 -17.46 -11.35
N ARG A 300 -18.12 -18.49 -12.18
CA ARG A 300 -19.05 -18.83 -13.29
C ARG A 300 -20.47 -19.08 -12.79
N ASN A 301 -20.64 -19.78 -11.67
CA ASN A 301 -21.95 -20.04 -11.06
C ASN A 301 -22.60 -18.76 -10.50
N ALA A 302 -21.82 -17.92 -9.82
CA ALA A 302 -22.30 -16.62 -9.31
C ALA A 302 -22.73 -15.69 -10.46
N LEU A 303 -21.97 -15.65 -11.55
CA LEU A 303 -22.30 -14.85 -12.74
C LEU A 303 -23.62 -15.31 -13.39
N ARG A 304 -23.83 -16.60 -13.54
CA ARG A 304 -25.11 -17.18 -14.05
C ARG A 304 -26.28 -16.83 -13.14
N SER A 305 -26.10 -16.87 -11.83
CA SER A 305 -27.14 -16.50 -10.86
C SER A 305 -27.56 -15.04 -11.01
N VAL A 306 -26.61 -14.12 -11.14
CA VAL A 306 -26.90 -12.68 -11.33
C VAL A 306 -27.60 -12.41 -12.66
N GLN A 307 -27.21 -13.11 -13.72
CA GLN A 307 -27.84 -12.99 -15.04
C GLN A 307 -29.31 -13.45 -15.01
N ARG A 308 -29.63 -14.56 -14.33
CA ARG A 308 -31.01 -15.06 -14.17
C ARG A 308 -31.92 -14.07 -13.42
N HIS A 309 -31.43 -13.38 -12.41
CA HIS A 309 -32.19 -12.37 -11.66
C HIS A 309 -32.46 -11.10 -12.47
N LYS A 310 -31.60 -10.77 -13.47
CA LYS A 310 -31.88 -9.65 -14.40
C LYS A 310 -32.88 -9.99 -15.48
N SER A 311 -33.13 -11.27 -15.73
CA SER A 311 -34.04 -11.77 -16.77
C SER A 311 -35.43 -12.18 -16.23
N ALA A 312 -35.63 -12.15 -14.91
CA ALA A 312 -36.96 -12.38 -14.31
C ALA A 312 -37.78 -11.09 -14.43
N PRO A 313 -38.99 -11.13 -15.05
CA PRO A 313 -39.89 -9.99 -15.04
C PRO A 313 -40.32 -9.71 -13.60
N ASP A 314 -40.48 -8.41 -13.28
CA ASP A 314 -41.03 -7.93 -11.99
C ASP A 314 -42.48 -8.41 -11.80
#